data_83ce31f06a75bb93232496c64c1c4128
#
_entry.id   83ce31f06a75bb93232496c64c1c4128
#
_cell.length_a   1.000
_cell.length_b   1.000
_cell.length_c   1.000
_cell.angle_alpha   90.00
_cell.angle_beta   90.00
_cell.angle_gamma   90.00
#
_symmetry.space_group_name_H-M   'P 1'
#
loop_
_entity.id
_entity.type
_entity.pdbx_description
1 polymer ?
#
loop_
_entity_poly.entity_id
_entity_poly.type
_entity_poly.pdbx_seq_one_letter_code
_entity_poly.pdbx_strand_id
1 'polypeptide(L)'
;MLEFKNVGIWSDTDKLLSFVVKPGEILAVRGGEGSGKTSLVNVVLGRWPVKTGYVTIDGEQVTVGSAPYFRRGIGYVPRDVDFPLQTVGDLVSAMIEISAARGKACVKQNVVSEMAALDIGEGFLDTSMADANRVVLKLTMVAMCAALGGGLLVVDEPVEERDERVSKALRMMADRGWAVVVTEKGDFLDYDRVVDL
;
A
#
# COMPACT_ATOMS: atom_id res chain seq x y z
N MET A 1 -10.89 -8.27 3.56
CA MET A 1 -11.92 -7.24 3.32
C MET A 1 -11.68 -6.08 4.28
N LEU A 2 -11.64 -4.86 3.80
CA LEU A 2 -11.53 -3.62 4.61
C LEU A 2 -12.89 -2.93 4.65
N GLU A 3 -13.36 -2.51 5.83
CA GLU A 3 -14.61 -1.75 5.99
C GLU A 3 -14.38 -0.49 6.83
N PHE A 4 -14.92 0.63 6.34
CA PHE A 4 -15.07 1.90 7.04
C PHE A 4 -16.55 2.11 7.34
N LYS A 5 -16.91 2.42 8.59
CA LYS A 5 -18.30 2.70 8.98
C LYS A 5 -18.41 3.97 9.81
N ASN A 6 -18.97 5.00 9.17
CA ASN A 6 -19.16 6.35 9.73
C ASN A 6 -17.84 6.91 10.32
N VAL A 7 -16.73 6.70 9.60
CA VAL A 7 -15.39 7.04 10.08
C VAL A 7 -15.11 8.52 9.86
N GLY A 8 -14.89 9.25 10.94
CA GLY A 8 -14.27 10.56 10.90
C GLY A 8 -12.75 10.44 10.99
N ILE A 9 -12.05 10.98 10.00
CA ILE A 9 -10.59 11.05 9.96
C ILE A 9 -10.09 12.45 10.34
N TRP A 10 -8.79 12.59 10.55
CA TRP A 10 -8.13 13.87 10.78
C TRP A 10 -7.91 14.57 9.43
N SER A 11 -8.81 15.48 9.08
CA SER A 11 -8.85 16.27 7.84
C SER A 11 -9.51 17.61 8.11
N ASP A 12 -9.45 18.51 7.13
CA ASP A 12 -10.10 19.82 7.17
C ASP A 12 -11.63 19.74 6.95
N THR A 13 -12.15 18.54 6.67
CA THR A 13 -13.58 18.29 6.48
C THR A 13 -14.14 17.40 7.57
N ASP A 14 -15.41 17.62 7.95
CA ASP A 14 -16.16 16.75 8.88
C ASP A 14 -16.87 15.58 8.15
N LYS A 15 -16.43 15.25 6.95
CA LYS A 15 -17.01 14.17 6.15
C LYS A 15 -16.81 12.82 6.82
N LEU A 16 -17.90 12.09 7.00
CA LEU A 16 -17.86 10.72 7.48
C LEU A 16 -17.69 9.73 6.31
N LEU A 17 -16.74 8.83 6.44
CA LEU A 17 -16.45 7.85 5.42
C LEU A 17 -17.13 6.51 5.74
N SER A 18 -17.84 5.95 4.75
CA SER A 18 -18.45 4.64 4.83
C SER A 18 -18.28 3.92 3.51
N PHE A 19 -17.45 2.90 3.49
CA PHE A 19 -17.21 2.06 2.31
C PHE A 19 -16.63 0.71 2.71
N VAL A 20 -16.68 -0.23 1.77
CA VAL A 20 -16.06 -1.56 1.88
C VAL A 20 -15.15 -1.76 0.70
N VAL A 21 -13.98 -2.36 0.91
CA VAL A 21 -13.09 -2.84 -0.16
C VAL A 21 -13.01 -4.35 -0.06
N LYS A 22 -13.46 -5.05 -1.09
CA LYS A 22 -13.48 -6.50 -1.14
C LYS A 22 -12.17 -7.07 -1.69
N PRO A 23 -11.83 -8.32 -1.39
CA PRO A 23 -10.80 -9.04 -2.13
C PRO A 23 -11.06 -8.97 -3.64
N GLY A 24 -10.03 -8.65 -4.42
CA GLY A 24 -10.13 -8.47 -5.87
C GLY A 24 -10.57 -7.07 -6.32
N GLU A 25 -10.81 -6.14 -5.40
CA GLU A 25 -11.25 -4.78 -5.69
C GLU A 25 -10.14 -3.75 -5.49
N ILE A 26 -10.04 -2.79 -6.41
CA ILE A 26 -9.20 -1.59 -6.28
C ILE A 26 -10.10 -0.41 -5.97
N LEU A 27 -9.93 0.18 -4.79
CA LEU A 27 -10.56 1.43 -4.38
C LEU A 27 -9.56 2.58 -4.45
N ALA A 28 -9.84 3.58 -5.29
CA ALA A 28 -9.13 4.84 -5.25
C ALA A 28 -9.75 5.77 -4.19
N VAL A 29 -8.89 6.41 -3.40
CA VAL A 29 -9.25 7.49 -2.48
C VAL A 29 -8.64 8.77 -3.01
N ARG A 30 -9.48 9.64 -3.57
CA ARG A 30 -9.05 10.82 -4.27
C ARG A 30 -9.29 12.09 -3.47
N GLY A 31 -8.36 13.00 -3.54
CA GLY A 31 -8.51 14.30 -2.89
C GLY A 31 -7.28 15.19 -3.04
N GLY A 32 -7.49 16.48 -2.91
CA GLY A 32 -6.43 17.48 -2.95
C GLY A 32 -5.45 17.37 -1.77
N GLU A 33 -4.54 18.31 -1.70
CA GLU A 33 -3.67 18.46 -0.54
C GLU A 33 -4.51 18.85 0.70
N GLY A 34 -4.18 18.31 1.89
CA GLY A 34 -4.95 18.54 3.12
C GLY A 34 -6.26 17.76 3.23
N SER A 35 -6.75 17.08 2.20
CA SER A 35 -8.04 16.37 2.22
C SER A 35 -8.13 15.22 3.22
N GLY A 36 -7.00 14.73 3.76
CA GLY A 36 -6.97 13.64 4.74
C GLY A 36 -6.53 12.27 4.19
N LYS A 37 -6.02 12.18 2.97
CA LYS A 37 -5.51 10.91 2.40
C LYS A 37 -4.51 10.21 3.32
N THR A 38 -3.49 10.94 3.76
CA THR A 38 -2.49 10.42 4.71
C THR A 38 -3.12 10.03 6.05
N SER A 39 -4.14 10.75 6.51
CA SER A 39 -4.90 10.39 7.72
C SER A 39 -5.63 9.07 7.54
N LEU A 40 -6.29 8.87 6.39
CA LEU A 40 -6.96 7.61 6.05
C LEU A 40 -5.95 6.45 6.04
N VAL A 41 -4.82 6.62 5.37
CA VAL A 41 -3.75 5.61 5.34
C VAL A 41 -3.28 5.26 6.75
N ASN A 42 -3.02 6.25 7.61
CA ASN A 42 -2.58 6.02 8.99
C ASN A 42 -3.66 5.32 9.84
N VAL A 43 -4.94 5.61 9.59
CA VAL A 43 -6.06 4.91 10.24
C VAL A 43 -6.11 3.44 9.79
N VAL A 44 -6.00 3.14 8.49
CA VAL A 44 -5.95 1.74 7.99
C VAL A 44 -4.77 0.98 8.58
N LEU A 45 -3.60 1.61 8.69
CA LEU A 45 -2.41 1.02 9.29
C LEU A 45 -2.49 0.94 10.83
N GLY A 46 -3.58 1.44 11.44
CA GLY A 46 -3.74 1.51 12.90
C GLY A 46 -2.67 2.34 13.59
N ARG A 47 -2.08 3.33 12.91
CA ARG A 47 -1.14 4.29 13.48
C ARG A 47 -1.84 5.41 14.20
N TRP A 48 -3.00 5.82 13.69
CA TRP A 48 -3.83 6.87 14.24
C TRP A 48 -5.23 6.33 14.60
N PRO A 49 -5.82 6.81 15.70
CA PRO A 49 -7.21 6.48 16.00
C PRO A 49 -8.16 7.23 15.05
N VAL A 50 -9.35 6.69 14.87
CA VAL A 50 -10.44 7.40 14.22
C VAL A 50 -11.01 8.49 15.16
N LYS A 51 -11.55 9.59 14.61
CA LYS A 51 -12.31 10.58 15.40
C LYS A 51 -13.65 9.99 15.84
N THR A 52 -14.34 9.31 14.92
CA THR A 52 -15.65 8.68 15.11
C THR A 52 -15.73 7.42 14.25
N GLY A 53 -16.72 6.57 14.52
CA GLY A 53 -16.94 5.34 13.77
C GLY A 53 -15.87 4.27 14.05
N TYR A 54 -15.71 3.35 13.12
CA TYR A 54 -14.71 2.29 13.24
C TYR A 54 -14.27 1.76 11.88
N VAL A 55 -13.09 1.17 11.88
CA VAL A 55 -12.51 0.45 10.73
C VAL A 55 -12.33 -1.01 11.11
N THR A 56 -12.70 -1.92 10.20
CA THR A 56 -12.45 -3.35 10.38
C THR A 56 -11.66 -3.93 9.23
N ILE A 57 -10.84 -4.93 9.53
CA ILE A 57 -10.21 -5.81 8.54
C ILE A 57 -10.70 -7.23 8.86
N ASP A 58 -11.34 -7.86 7.87
CA ASP A 58 -11.96 -9.19 8.00
C ASP A 58 -12.93 -9.31 9.20
N GLY A 59 -13.66 -8.21 9.48
CA GLY A 59 -14.64 -8.13 10.56
C GLY A 59 -14.07 -7.77 11.94
N GLU A 60 -12.75 -7.74 12.10
CA GLU A 60 -12.10 -7.38 13.36
C GLU A 60 -11.69 -5.90 13.36
N GLN A 61 -11.95 -5.21 14.47
CA GLN A 61 -11.72 -3.76 14.57
C GLN A 61 -10.22 -3.44 14.64
N VAL A 62 -9.80 -2.51 13.76
CA VAL A 62 -8.47 -1.93 13.76
C VAL A 62 -8.39 -0.82 14.81
N THR A 63 -7.51 -1.01 15.77
CA THR A 63 -7.18 -0.01 16.80
C THR A 63 -5.66 0.15 16.87
N VAL A 64 -5.19 1.18 17.57
CA VAL A 64 -3.74 1.35 17.80
C VAL A 64 -3.15 0.12 18.52
N GLY A 65 -3.91 -0.49 19.43
CA GLY A 65 -3.49 -1.69 20.17
C GLY A 65 -3.46 -2.96 19.31
N SER A 66 -4.45 -3.16 18.41
CA SER A 66 -4.52 -4.34 17.53
C SER A 66 -3.70 -4.19 16.24
N ALA A 67 -3.23 -2.98 15.92
CA ALA A 67 -2.49 -2.67 14.71
C ALA A 67 -1.28 -3.59 14.41
N PRO A 68 -0.45 -4.01 15.39
CA PRO A 68 0.66 -4.92 15.12
C PRO A 68 0.23 -6.26 14.53
N TYR A 69 -0.96 -6.74 14.89
CA TYR A 69 -1.54 -7.96 14.32
C TYR A 69 -1.91 -7.75 12.85
N PHE A 70 -2.68 -6.71 12.54
CA PHE A 70 -3.15 -6.44 11.17
C PHE A 70 -2.01 -6.11 10.21
N ARG A 71 -1.01 -5.33 10.66
CA ARG A 71 0.15 -4.94 9.82
C ARG A 71 0.96 -6.12 9.27
N ARG A 72 0.78 -7.32 9.80
CA ARG A 72 1.38 -8.54 9.23
C ARG A 72 0.73 -8.96 7.91
N GLY A 73 -0.55 -8.62 7.71
CA GLY A 73 -1.32 -8.93 6.50
C GLY A 73 -1.47 -7.75 5.53
N ILE A 74 -0.96 -6.57 5.91
CA ILE A 74 -1.05 -5.35 5.10
C ILE A 74 0.28 -5.13 4.38
N GLY A 75 0.24 -5.10 3.05
CA GLY A 75 1.29 -4.51 2.21
C GLY A 75 1.13 -2.99 2.19
N TYR A 76 2.21 -2.26 2.38
CA TYR A 76 2.19 -0.81 2.38
C TYR A 76 3.29 -0.23 1.51
N VAL A 77 2.90 0.60 0.55
CA VAL A 77 3.81 1.39 -0.29
C VAL A 77 3.61 2.86 0.07
N PRO A 78 4.57 3.51 0.72
CA PRO A 78 4.45 4.90 1.15
C PRO A 78 4.56 5.88 -0.03
N ARG A 79 4.04 7.07 0.17
CA ARG A 79 4.20 8.19 -0.76
C ARG A 79 5.67 8.53 -0.97
N ASP A 80 6.38 8.75 0.12
CA ASP A 80 7.80 9.08 0.09
C ASP A 80 8.62 7.85 0.52
N VAL A 81 9.53 7.44 -0.36
CA VAL A 81 10.44 6.33 -0.13
C VAL A 81 11.81 6.92 0.16
N ASP A 82 12.03 7.27 1.43
CA ASP A 82 13.29 7.83 1.92
C ASP A 82 13.79 6.96 3.07
N PHE A 83 14.54 5.92 2.71
CA PHE A 83 15.17 5.03 3.68
C PHE A 83 16.68 5.26 3.67
N PRO A 84 17.35 5.26 4.83
CA PRO A 84 18.81 5.45 4.94
C PRO A 84 19.56 4.17 4.54
N LEU A 85 19.29 3.70 3.31
CA LEU A 85 19.88 2.50 2.72
C LEU A 85 20.67 2.90 1.47
N GLN A 86 21.68 2.11 1.10
CA GLN A 86 22.54 2.44 -0.02
C GLN A 86 21.89 2.06 -1.36
N THR A 87 21.36 0.83 -1.46
CA THR A 87 20.81 0.28 -2.70
C THR A 87 19.37 -0.20 -2.52
N VAL A 88 18.68 -0.40 -3.64
CA VAL A 88 17.36 -1.05 -3.67
C VAL A 88 17.46 -2.49 -3.14
N GLY A 89 18.58 -3.18 -3.40
CA GLY A 89 18.86 -4.53 -2.88
C GLY A 89 18.94 -4.56 -1.34
N ASP A 90 19.49 -3.51 -0.72
CA ASP A 90 19.49 -3.38 0.74
C ASP A 90 18.08 -3.24 1.30
N LEU A 91 17.20 -2.48 0.61
CA LEU A 91 15.78 -2.37 0.98
C LEU A 91 15.09 -3.73 0.93
N VAL A 92 15.29 -4.50 -0.14
CA VAL A 92 14.73 -5.86 -0.28
C VAL A 92 15.25 -6.77 0.84
N SER A 93 16.54 -6.74 1.12
CA SER A 93 17.17 -7.55 2.17
C SER A 93 16.62 -7.22 3.56
N ALA A 94 16.52 -5.94 3.89
CA ALA A 94 15.95 -5.49 5.17
C ALA A 94 14.49 -5.93 5.35
N MET A 95 13.69 -5.87 4.27
CA MET A 95 12.30 -6.31 4.33
C MET A 95 12.16 -7.83 4.50
N ILE A 96 13.03 -8.61 3.87
CA ILE A 96 13.10 -10.07 4.04
C ILE A 96 13.45 -10.42 5.50
N GLU A 97 14.45 -9.76 6.07
CA GLU A 97 14.86 -9.96 7.47
C GLU A 97 13.72 -9.63 8.45
N ILE A 98 13.05 -8.49 8.26
CA ILE A 98 11.89 -8.09 9.09
C ILE A 98 10.77 -9.13 8.97
N SER A 99 10.53 -9.66 7.78
CA SER A 99 9.53 -10.70 7.54
C SER A 99 9.88 -12.02 8.20
N ALA A 100 11.14 -12.45 8.10
CA ALA A 100 11.64 -13.64 8.76
C ALA A 100 11.48 -13.55 10.29
N ALA A 101 11.80 -12.40 10.89
CA ALA A 101 11.60 -12.13 12.31
C ALA A 101 10.12 -12.20 12.73
N ARG A 102 9.19 -12.06 11.78
CA ARG A 102 7.74 -12.19 11.97
C ARG A 102 7.19 -13.58 11.61
N GLY A 103 8.06 -14.54 11.33
CA GLY A 103 7.69 -15.92 10.99
C GLY A 103 7.22 -16.10 9.53
N LYS A 104 7.48 -15.14 8.63
CA LYS A 104 7.19 -15.28 7.21
C LYS A 104 8.47 -15.71 6.47
N ALA A 105 8.42 -16.84 5.78
CA ALA A 105 9.52 -17.28 4.92
C ALA A 105 9.40 -16.57 3.56
N CYS A 106 10.38 -15.73 3.25
CA CYS A 106 10.56 -15.14 1.94
C CYS A 106 12.05 -15.10 1.63
N VAL A 107 12.41 -15.37 0.39
CA VAL A 107 13.79 -15.26 -0.09
C VAL A 107 13.87 -14.25 -1.23
N LYS A 108 15.08 -13.72 -1.47
CA LYS A 108 15.31 -12.71 -2.52
C LYS A 108 14.74 -13.15 -3.88
N GLN A 109 14.86 -14.43 -4.22
CA GLN A 109 14.36 -14.98 -5.48
C GLN A 109 12.84 -14.82 -5.66
N ASN A 110 12.05 -14.89 -4.57
CA ASN A 110 10.62 -14.63 -4.64
C ASN A 110 10.35 -13.19 -5.07
N VAL A 111 11.08 -12.22 -4.49
CA VAL A 111 10.94 -10.81 -4.85
C VAL A 111 11.37 -10.57 -6.30
N VAL A 112 12.50 -11.14 -6.73
CA VAL A 112 12.99 -11.04 -8.12
C VAL A 112 11.97 -11.60 -9.12
N SER A 113 11.31 -12.71 -8.79
CA SER A 113 10.26 -13.28 -9.64
C SER A 113 9.05 -12.35 -9.75
N GLU A 114 8.65 -11.70 -8.67
CA GLU A 114 7.56 -10.71 -8.69
C GLU A 114 7.96 -9.42 -9.42
N MET A 115 9.21 -8.98 -9.29
CA MET A 115 9.76 -7.86 -10.07
C MET A 115 9.70 -8.16 -11.57
N ALA A 116 10.11 -9.36 -11.98
CA ALA A 116 10.06 -9.79 -13.37
C ALA A 116 8.63 -9.80 -13.94
N ALA A 117 7.61 -10.16 -13.12
CA ALA A 117 6.21 -10.08 -13.51
C ALA A 117 5.72 -8.64 -13.76
N LEU A 118 6.44 -7.65 -13.24
CA LEU A 118 6.21 -6.21 -13.45
C LEU A 118 7.21 -5.59 -14.46
N ASP A 119 7.88 -6.42 -15.25
CA ASP A 119 8.87 -6.01 -16.24
C ASP A 119 10.08 -5.25 -15.62
N ILE A 120 10.43 -5.55 -14.35
CA ILE A 120 11.59 -4.96 -13.65
C ILE A 120 12.71 -6.00 -13.60
N GLY A 121 13.83 -5.66 -14.23
CA GLY A 121 15.02 -6.51 -14.23
C GLY A 121 15.71 -6.57 -12.86
N GLU A 122 16.34 -7.71 -12.53
CA GLU A 122 17.07 -7.90 -11.26
C GLU A 122 18.18 -6.86 -11.06
N GLY A 123 18.81 -6.38 -12.14
CA GLY A 123 19.85 -5.33 -12.07
C GLY A 123 19.38 -4.01 -11.42
N PHE A 124 18.07 -3.78 -11.31
CA PHE A 124 17.56 -2.62 -10.58
C PHE A 124 17.89 -2.67 -9.08
N LEU A 125 18.13 -3.87 -8.52
CA LEU A 125 18.53 -4.03 -7.13
C LEU A 125 19.90 -3.41 -6.81
N ASP A 126 20.78 -3.29 -7.82
CA ASP A 126 22.11 -2.69 -7.69
C ASP A 126 22.08 -1.15 -7.78
N THR A 127 20.91 -0.58 -8.11
CA THR A 127 20.74 0.88 -8.21
C THR A 127 20.80 1.51 -6.82
N SER A 128 21.50 2.65 -6.70
CA SER A 128 21.49 3.41 -5.46
C SER A 128 20.10 3.95 -5.15
N MET A 129 19.73 4.06 -3.87
CA MET A 129 18.44 4.63 -3.47
C MET A 129 18.26 6.08 -3.95
N ALA A 130 19.37 6.83 -4.06
CA ALA A 130 19.35 8.22 -4.51
C ALA A 130 19.03 8.35 -6.01
N ASP A 131 19.52 7.41 -6.84
CA ASP A 131 19.37 7.42 -8.30
C ASP A 131 18.17 6.60 -8.79
N ALA A 132 17.54 5.84 -7.89
CA ALA A 132 16.43 4.96 -8.25
C ALA A 132 15.23 5.75 -8.79
N ASN A 133 14.72 5.34 -9.95
CA ASN A 133 13.46 5.88 -10.47
C ASN A 133 12.34 5.60 -9.46
N ARG A 134 11.66 6.66 -9.02
CA ARG A 134 10.67 6.58 -7.92
C ARG A 134 9.49 5.67 -8.23
N VAL A 135 9.01 5.65 -9.47
CA VAL A 135 7.91 4.77 -9.88
C VAL A 135 8.38 3.31 -9.86
N VAL A 136 9.55 3.01 -10.45
CA VAL A 136 10.11 1.65 -10.46
C VAL A 136 10.40 1.16 -9.03
N LEU A 137 10.86 2.05 -8.15
CA LEU A 137 11.07 1.73 -6.74
C LEU A 137 9.76 1.36 -6.03
N LYS A 138 8.67 2.12 -6.25
CA LYS A 138 7.34 1.81 -5.71
C LYS A 138 6.78 0.50 -6.28
N LEU A 139 6.99 0.24 -7.58
CA LEU A 139 6.64 -1.05 -8.20
C LEU A 139 7.43 -2.21 -7.58
N THR A 140 8.72 -2.01 -7.28
CA THR A 140 9.52 -3.00 -6.54
C THR A 140 8.94 -3.25 -5.15
N MET A 141 8.45 -2.22 -4.46
CA MET A 141 7.77 -2.40 -3.16
C MET A 141 6.44 -3.16 -3.30
N VAL A 142 5.68 -2.96 -4.39
CA VAL A 142 4.50 -3.80 -4.70
C VAL A 142 4.93 -5.26 -4.89
N ALA A 143 6.01 -5.51 -5.65
CA ALA A 143 6.57 -6.86 -5.84
C ALA A 143 6.98 -7.49 -4.50
N MET A 144 7.60 -6.71 -3.61
CA MET A 144 7.94 -7.18 -2.25
C MET A 144 6.67 -7.54 -1.45
N CYS A 145 5.61 -6.73 -1.52
CA CYS A 145 4.34 -7.04 -0.87
C CYS A 145 3.74 -8.35 -1.42
N ALA A 146 3.78 -8.56 -2.72
CA ALA A 146 3.32 -9.80 -3.37
C ALA A 146 4.13 -11.02 -2.88
N ALA A 147 5.45 -10.93 -2.86
CA ALA A 147 6.35 -12.00 -2.40
C ALA A 147 6.16 -12.34 -0.91
N LEU A 148 5.90 -11.34 -0.08
CA LEU A 148 5.71 -11.49 1.37
C LEU A 148 4.32 -12.00 1.74
N GLY A 149 3.37 -11.92 0.83
CA GLY A 149 1.99 -12.33 1.05
C GLY A 149 1.21 -11.43 2.02
N GLY A 150 -0.07 -11.40 1.85
CA GLY A 150 -1.03 -10.60 2.63
C GLY A 150 -2.40 -10.64 1.97
N GLY A 151 -3.28 -9.72 2.32
CA GLY A 151 -4.64 -9.65 1.76
C GLY A 151 -5.13 -8.22 1.54
N LEU A 152 -4.42 -7.23 2.07
CA LEU A 152 -4.72 -5.81 1.89
C LEU A 152 -3.45 -5.08 1.44
N LEU A 153 -3.52 -4.39 0.32
CA LEU A 153 -2.47 -3.50 -0.17
C LEU A 153 -2.93 -2.06 -0.03
N VAL A 154 -2.11 -1.24 0.61
CA VAL A 154 -2.30 0.21 0.74
C VAL A 154 -1.16 0.91 0.02
N VAL A 155 -1.49 1.74 -0.96
CA VAL A 155 -0.51 2.48 -1.77
C VAL A 155 -0.80 3.96 -1.68
N ASP A 156 0.13 4.72 -1.12
CA ASP A 156 -0.07 6.14 -0.85
C ASP A 156 0.57 7.00 -1.95
N GLU A 157 -0.25 7.66 -2.75
CA GLU A 157 0.12 8.54 -3.86
C GLU A 157 1.30 7.98 -4.71
N PRO A 158 1.10 6.84 -5.42
CA PRO A 158 2.21 6.17 -6.11
C PRO A 158 2.76 6.96 -7.29
N VAL A 159 1.92 7.82 -7.90
CA VAL A 159 2.26 8.61 -9.10
C VAL A 159 1.71 10.03 -9.00
N GLU A 160 2.30 10.94 -9.76
CA GLU A 160 1.83 12.33 -9.92
C GLU A 160 1.16 12.57 -11.28
N GLU A 161 1.29 11.63 -12.19
CA GLU A 161 0.67 11.59 -13.52
C GLU A 161 0.30 10.15 -13.88
N ARG A 162 -0.43 9.96 -14.99
CA ARG A 162 -0.87 8.62 -15.41
C ARG A 162 0.33 7.72 -15.72
N ASP A 163 0.38 6.56 -15.06
CA ASP A 163 1.37 5.50 -15.32
C ASP A 163 0.68 4.13 -15.40
N GLU A 164 0.64 3.57 -16.61
CA GLU A 164 -0.02 2.28 -16.88
C GLU A 164 0.67 1.09 -16.17
N ARG A 165 1.97 1.19 -15.88
CA ARG A 165 2.70 0.13 -15.16
C ARG A 165 2.20 0.01 -13.73
N VAL A 166 1.89 1.15 -13.08
CA VAL A 166 1.32 1.16 -11.73
C VAL A 166 -0.11 0.61 -11.77
N SER A 167 -0.95 1.03 -12.73
CA SER A 167 -2.30 0.45 -12.90
C SER A 167 -2.25 -1.05 -13.11
N LYS A 168 -1.35 -1.55 -13.98
CA LYS A 168 -1.11 -2.99 -14.21
C LYS A 168 -0.70 -3.72 -12.92
N ALA A 169 0.21 -3.13 -12.13
CA ALA A 169 0.67 -3.72 -10.88
C ALA A 169 -0.45 -3.83 -9.84
N LEU A 170 -1.26 -2.77 -9.68
CA LEU A 170 -2.40 -2.80 -8.76
C LEU A 170 -3.45 -3.82 -9.20
N ARG A 171 -3.75 -3.91 -10.50
CA ARG A 171 -4.67 -4.90 -11.05
C ARG A 171 -4.14 -6.33 -10.81
N MET A 172 -2.86 -6.58 -11.05
CA MET A 172 -2.23 -7.87 -10.77
C MET A 172 -2.42 -8.28 -9.30
N MET A 173 -2.30 -7.35 -8.36
CA MET A 173 -2.54 -7.63 -6.93
C MET A 173 -4.01 -7.94 -6.67
N ALA A 174 -4.94 -7.16 -7.24
CA ALA A 174 -6.37 -7.41 -7.11
C ALA A 174 -6.78 -8.77 -7.70
N ASP A 175 -6.30 -9.12 -8.89
CA ASP A 175 -6.58 -10.41 -9.56
C ASP A 175 -6.09 -11.62 -8.74
N ARG A 176 -5.07 -11.42 -7.89
CA ARG A 176 -4.59 -12.40 -6.91
C ARG A 176 -5.42 -12.42 -5.62
N GLY A 177 -6.52 -11.67 -5.57
CA GLY A 177 -7.45 -11.63 -4.42
C GLY A 177 -7.08 -10.63 -3.32
N TRP A 178 -6.15 -9.70 -3.57
CA TRP A 178 -5.90 -8.63 -2.61
C TRP A 178 -7.00 -7.57 -2.67
N ALA A 179 -7.39 -7.04 -1.52
CA ALA A 179 -8.10 -5.77 -1.46
C ALA A 179 -7.07 -4.64 -1.62
N VAL A 180 -7.28 -3.74 -2.57
CA VAL A 180 -6.31 -2.68 -2.87
C VAL A 180 -6.93 -1.33 -2.57
N VAL A 181 -6.24 -0.53 -1.75
CA VAL A 181 -6.56 0.88 -1.50
C VAL A 181 -5.42 1.73 -2.02
N VAL A 182 -5.70 2.61 -2.96
CA VAL A 182 -4.74 3.56 -3.49
C VAL A 182 -5.21 4.99 -3.23
N THR A 183 -4.33 5.86 -2.76
CA THR A 183 -4.62 7.29 -2.66
C THR A 183 -4.04 8.02 -3.87
N GLU A 184 -4.74 9.04 -4.36
CA GLU A 184 -4.27 9.86 -5.48
C GLU A 184 -4.80 11.30 -5.42
N LYS A 185 -4.12 12.22 -6.11
CA LYS A 185 -4.56 13.63 -6.21
C LYS A 185 -5.50 13.87 -7.39
N GLY A 186 -5.33 13.11 -8.45
CA GLY A 186 -6.08 13.23 -9.71
C GLY A 186 -6.74 11.91 -10.08
N ASP A 187 -6.88 11.68 -11.38
CA ASP A 187 -7.45 10.48 -11.98
C ASP A 187 -6.37 9.80 -12.84
N PHE A 188 -5.36 9.25 -12.14
CA PHE A 188 -4.12 8.79 -12.77
C PHE A 188 -4.05 7.27 -12.95
N LEU A 189 -4.93 6.52 -12.25
CA LEU A 189 -4.86 5.06 -12.18
C LEU A 189 -6.19 4.44 -12.56
N ASP A 190 -6.14 3.17 -12.97
CA ASP A 190 -7.33 2.38 -13.23
C ASP A 190 -7.79 1.71 -11.92
N TYR A 191 -9.06 1.88 -11.56
CA TYR A 191 -9.68 1.37 -10.34
C TYR A 191 -11.11 0.91 -10.59
N ASP A 192 -11.66 0.12 -9.67
CA ASP A 192 -13.05 -0.35 -9.75
C ASP A 192 -14.02 0.67 -9.15
N ARG A 193 -13.58 1.38 -8.11
CA ARG A 193 -14.38 2.40 -7.41
C ARG A 193 -13.52 3.54 -6.90
N VAL A 194 -14.16 4.69 -6.70
CA VAL A 194 -13.52 5.90 -6.13
C VAL A 194 -14.32 6.43 -4.95
N VAL A 195 -13.59 6.97 -3.97
CA VAL A 195 -14.12 7.77 -2.86
C VAL A 195 -13.39 9.11 -2.88
N ASP A 196 -14.12 10.19 -3.07
CA ASP A 196 -13.57 11.55 -2.97
C ASP A 196 -13.60 12.02 -1.50
N LEU A 197 -12.47 12.61 -1.04
CA LEU A 197 -12.30 13.19 0.29
C LEU A 197 -12.61 14.68 0.29
#